data_1e11fcbc214cfdd5f4bc317f3bf81e9d
#
_entry.id   1e11fcbc214cfdd5f4bc317f3bf81e9d
#
_cell.length_a   1.000
_cell.length_b   1.000
_cell.length_c   1.000
_cell.angle_alpha   90.00
_cell.angle_beta   90.00
_cell.angle_gamma   90.00
#
_symmetry.space_group_name_H-M   'P 1'
#
loop_
_entity.id
_entity.type
_entity.pdbx_description
1 polymer ?
#
loop_
_entity_poly.entity_id
_entity_poly.type
_entity_poly.pdbx_seq_one_letter_code
_entity_poly.pdbx_strand_id
1 'polypeptide(L)'
;AVDCMGGDHGPSVTRPACQAVLAAQPEAELLLVGQAEALSVARDWPRCRIVEASEVVTMDDPVEVALRRKKDSSMRVAIGQVKSTADKPAAAHACVSAGNTGALMALARYLLKTVEGIDRPALATVMPNQHDGFTTMLDLGANVDCTAQHLLQFAVMGSALVSAVDGKPSPSVGLLNIGEEVIKGSEVIKRAGELLRQAHERGLINFYGNVEGNDIFKGTSDIVVCDGFVGNVALKTAEGLAGMFASFIKQEFTRNILTKMVALVAMPVLNRFKRRVDHRRYSGAALLGLRGLVFKSHGSSDALAFEVALNRAYDAARHRLLERVHDQIAATLVSLPTTAEPAAVADVGQAA
;
A
#
# COMPACT_ATOMS: atom_id res chain seq x y z
N ALA A 1 -10.36 9.60 7.75
CA ALA A 1 -9.74 9.75 9.08
C ALA A 1 -8.22 9.84 8.92
N VAL A 2 -7.61 10.77 9.60
CA VAL A 2 -6.17 11.04 9.50
C VAL A 2 -5.53 10.85 10.87
N ASP A 3 -4.62 9.88 10.99
CA ASP A 3 -3.74 9.78 12.15
C ASP A 3 -2.70 10.91 12.09
N CYS A 4 -2.99 12.01 12.77
CA CYS A 4 -2.18 13.21 12.72
C CYS A 4 -0.88 13.11 13.53
N MET A 5 -0.76 12.15 14.42
CA MET A 5 0.39 11.99 15.31
C MET A 5 1.40 10.97 14.81
N GLY A 6 1.04 10.15 13.81
CA GLY A 6 1.89 9.08 13.29
C GLY A 6 3.06 9.58 12.44
N GLY A 7 4.14 8.78 12.39
CA GLY A 7 5.37 9.08 11.67
C GLY A 7 6.38 9.91 12.46
N ASP A 8 7.54 10.17 11.84
CA ASP A 8 8.68 10.84 12.48
C ASP A 8 8.42 12.33 12.76
N HIS A 9 7.49 12.93 12.02
CA HIS A 9 7.23 14.37 12.02
C HIS A 9 5.84 14.76 12.53
N GLY A 10 4.91 13.81 12.63
CA GLY A 10 3.57 14.00 13.17
C GLY A 10 2.84 15.24 12.62
N PRO A 11 2.27 16.11 13.50
CA PRO A 11 1.44 17.24 13.10
C PRO A 11 2.13 18.29 12.22
N SER A 12 3.48 18.37 12.23
CA SER A 12 4.22 19.30 11.38
C SER A 12 4.12 18.97 9.89
N VAL A 13 3.85 17.72 9.57
CA VAL A 13 3.67 17.20 8.21
C VAL A 13 2.19 16.97 7.88
N THR A 14 1.44 16.36 8.80
CA THR A 14 0.06 15.97 8.53
C THR A 14 -0.88 17.17 8.38
N ARG A 15 -0.68 18.25 9.17
CA ARG A 15 -1.51 19.46 9.07
C ARG A 15 -1.41 20.15 7.70
N PRO A 16 -0.21 20.54 7.19
CA PRO A 16 -0.11 21.19 5.87
C PRO A 16 -0.62 20.27 4.73
N ALA A 17 -0.39 18.97 4.82
CA ALA A 17 -0.95 18.02 3.85
C ALA A 17 -2.48 18.00 3.85
N CYS A 18 -3.11 18.00 5.04
CA CYS A 18 -4.57 18.09 5.17
C CYS A 18 -5.14 19.40 4.60
N GLN A 19 -4.47 20.53 4.83
CA GLN A 19 -4.87 21.83 4.24
C GLN A 19 -4.81 21.77 2.70
N ALA A 20 -3.74 21.20 2.14
CA ALA A 20 -3.58 21.07 0.69
C ALA A 20 -4.71 20.21 0.09
N VAL A 21 -5.05 19.08 0.72
CA VAL A 21 -6.16 18.22 0.27
C VAL A 21 -7.51 18.93 0.38
N LEU A 22 -7.79 19.62 1.49
CA LEU A 22 -9.04 20.39 1.63
C LEU A 22 -9.17 21.51 0.60
N ALA A 23 -8.05 22.10 0.16
CA ALA A 23 -8.03 23.11 -0.89
C ALA A 23 -8.26 22.50 -2.29
N ALA A 24 -7.65 21.34 -2.55
CA ALA A 24 -7.72 20.66 -3.85
C ALA A 24 -9.01 19.86 -4.08
N GLN A 25 -9.61 19.33 -3.01
CA GLN A 25 -10.78 18.42 -3.05
C GLN A 25 -11.98 19.07 -2.33
N PRO A 26 -12.87 19.75 -3.05
CA PRO A 26 -14.01 20.48 -2.42
C PRO A 26 -15.00 19.59 -1.69
N GLU A 27 -15.12 18.32 -2.07
CA GLU A 27 -16.04 17.34 -1.47
C GLU A 27 -15.41 16.56 -0.30
N ALA A 28 -14.09 16.72 -0.06
CA ALA A 28 -13.42 16.00 1.00
C ALA A 28 -13.76 16.60 2.37
N GLU A 29 -14.07 15.72 3.33
CA GLU A 29 -14.16 16.03 4.76
C GLU A 29 -13.10 15.25 5.52
N LEU A 30 -12.44 15.87 6.49
CA LEU A 30 -11.36 15.24 7.24
C LEU A 30 -11.69 15.10 8.72
N LEU A 31 -11.49 13.89 9.25
CA LEU A 31 -11.43 13.64 10.68
C LEU A 31 -9.97 13.63 11.11
N LEU A 32 -9.50 14.69 11.75
CA LEU A 32 -8.13 14.79 12.27
C LEU A 32 -8.07 14.13 13.65
N VAL A 33 -7.33 13.03 13.73
CA VAL A 33 -7.25 12.24 14.97
C VAL A 33 -5.91 12.48 15.65
N GLY A 34 -5.94 12.92 16.90
CA GLY A 34 -4.73 13.16 17.67
C GLY A 34 -4.95 13.98 18.93
N GLN A 35 -3.86 14.46 19.53
CA GLN A 35 -3.88 15.25 20.74
C GLN A 35 -4.50 16.64 20.47
N ALA A 36 -5.45 17.03 21.29
CA ALA A 36 -6.25 18.25 21.12
C ALA A 36 -5.38 19.53 21.03
N GLU A 37 -4.33 19.61 21.84
CA GLU A 37 -3.40 20.73 21.83
C GLU A 37 -2.65 20.85 20.49
N ALA A 38 -2.11 19.74 19.97
CA ALA A 38 -1.39 19.67 18.71
C ALA A 38 -2.27 20.02 17.50
N LEU A 39 -3.58 19.79 17.59
CA LEU A 39 -4.55 20.02 16.53
C LEU A 39 -5.38 21.30 16.73
N SER A 40 -5.12 22.07 17.78
CA SER A 40 -5.90 23.27 18.13
C SER A 40 -6.02 24.28 16.97
N VAL A 41 -4.99 24.44 16.16
CA VAL A 41 -4.98 25.33 14.97
C VAL A 41 -5.95 24.90 13.87
N ALA A 42 -6.43 23.67 13.89
CA ALA A 42 -7.36 23.12 12.89
C ALA A 42 -8.83 23.19 13.31
N ARG A 43 -9.15 23.75 14.48
CA ARG A 43 -10.53 23.83 15.00
C ARG A 43 -11.47 24.57 14.06
N ASP A 44 -11.00 25.63 13.44
CA ASP A 44 -11.79 26.51 12.58
C ASP A 44 -11.63 26.17 11.08
N TRP A 45 -10.97 25.08 10.75
CA TRP A 45 -10.83 24.69 9.35
C TRP A 45 -12.18 24.18 8.79
N PRO A 46 -12.61 24.66 7.62
CA PRO A 46 -13.85 24.19 7.01
C PRO A 46 -13.72 22.69 6.64
N ARG A 47 -14.83 21.96 6.75
CA ARG A 47 -14.90 20.53 6.40
C ARG A 47 -13.91 19.66 7.20
N CYS A 48 -13.60 20.08 8.41
CA CYS A 48 -12.66 19.42 9.29
C CYS A 48 -13.24 19.24 10.68
N ARG A 49 -13.04 18.08 11.28
CA ARG A 49 -13.44 17.78 12.63
C ARG A 49 -12.30 17.09 13.38
N ILE A 50 -12.03 17.53 14.60
CA ILE A 50 -11.03 16.92 15.47
C ILE A 50 -11.67 15.78 16.24
N VAL A 51 -10.98 14.64 16.26
CA VAL A 51 -11.26 13.48 17.08
C VAL A 51 -10.10 13.31 18.05
N GLU A 52 -10.34 13.52 19.33
CA GLU A 52 -9.28 13.49 20.33
C GLU A 52 -8.78 12.07 20.57
N ALA A 53 -7.47 11.95 20.73
CA ALA A 53 -6.75 10.75 21.14
C ALA A 53 -5.55 11.15 21.98
N SER A 54 -5.42 10.57 23.17
CA SER A 54 -4.42 10.99 24.16
C SER A 54 -3.04 10.37 23.95
N GLU A 55 -2.97 9.20 23.29
CA GLU A 55 -1.76 8.41 23.16
C GLU A 55 -1.24 8.41 21.71
N VAL A 56 0.06 8.16 21.57
CA VAL A 56 0.74 8.04 20.26
C VAL A 56 1.52 6.74 20.19
N VAL A 57 1.34 5.98 19.11
CA VAL A 57 2.22 4.84 18.77
C VAL A 57 3.46 5.40 18.10
N THR A 58 4.62 5.24 18.74
CA THR A 58 5.91 5.67 18.19
C THR A 58 6.42 4.70 17.14
N MET A 59 7.44 5.11 16.36
CA MET A 59 8.01 4.25 15.31
C MET A 59 8.72 3.01 15.89
N ASP A 60 9.21 3.10 17.14
CA ASP A 60 9.97 2.05 17.82
C ASP A 60 9.10 1.19 18.76
N ASP A 61 7.82 1.52 18.92
CA ASP A 61 6.93 0.74 19.77
C ASP A 61 6.76 -0.69 19.24
N PRO A 62 6.94 -1.71 20.09
CA PRO A 62 6.56 -3.07 19.76
C PRO A 62 5.06 -3.16 19.40
N VAL A 63 4.72 -3.99 18.43
CA VAL A 63 3.33 -4.22 18.00
C VAL A 63 2.41 -4.55 19.17
N GLU A 64 2.90 -5.33 20.13
CA GLU A 64 2.13 -5.71 21.33
C GLU A 64 1.74 -4.49 22.18
N VAL A 65 2.62 -3.49 22.30
CA VAL A 65 2.35 -2.25 23.03
C VAL A 65 1.21 -1.48 22.35
N ALA A 66 1.25 -1.34 21.04
CA ALA A 66 0.19 -0.69 20.27
C ALA A 66 -1.16 -1.41 20.43
N LEU A 67 -1.17 -2.75 20.40
CA LEU A 67 -2.39 -3.56 20.50
C LEU A 67 -2.99 -3.57 21.90
N ARG A 68 -2.16 -3.72 22.95
CA ARG A 68 -2.64 -4.04 24.31
C ARG A 68 -2.62 -2.87 25.26
N ARG A 69 -1.64 -1.96 25.14
CA ARG A 69 -1.44 -0.87 26.10
C ARG A 69 -1.97 0.46 25.58
N LYS A 70 -1.65 0.88 24.36
CA LYS A 70 -2.04 2.17 23.78
C LYS A 70 -3.44 2.12 23.14
N LYS A 71 -4.45 1.98 24.01
CA LYS A 71 -5.85 1.80 23.56
C LYS A 71 -6.51 3.08 23.05
N ASP A 72 -6.00 4.23 23.45
CA ASP A 72 -6.45 5.56 23.00
C ASP A 72 -5.40 6.22 22.07
N SER A 73 -4.62 5.42 21.33
CA SER A 73 -3.67 5.97 20.37
C SER A 73 -4.36 6.53 19.14
N SER A 74 -3.81 7.64 18.61
CA SER A 74 -4.32 8.31 17.41
C SER A 74 -4.47 7.34 16.23
N MET A 75 -3.51 6.44 16.04
CA MET A 75 -3.56 5.38 15.03
C MET A 75 -4.78 4.46 15.24
N ARG A 76 -4.99 3.97 16.46
CA ARG A 76 -6.09 3.07 16.78
C ARG A 76 -7.45 3.77 16.63
N VAL A 77 -7.56 4.99 17.11
CA VAL A 77 -8.79 5.80 17.01
C VAL A 77 -9.08 6.12 15.55
N ALA A 78 -8.09 6.48 14.73
CA ALA A 78 -8.24 6.75 13.30
C ALA A 78 -8.73 5.52 12.53
N ILE A 79 -8.15 4.34 12.76
CA ILE A 79 -8.64 3.07 12.18
C ILE A 79 -10.08 2.79 12.63
N GLY A 80 -10.40 3.08 13.89
CA GLY A 80 -11.74 2.92 14.43
C GLY A 80 -12.82 3.72 13.69
N GLN A 81 -12.47 4.86 13.07
CA GLN A 81 -13.41 5.69 12.32
C GLN A 81 -13.88 5.04 11.01
N VAL A 82 -13.11 4.12 10.45
CA VAL A 82 -13.48 3.39 9.20
C VAL A 82 -14.18 2.05 9.50
N LYS A 83 -14.40 1.74 10.78
CA LYS A 83 -15.10 0.53 11.19
C LYS A 83 -16.61 0.73 11.08
N SER A 84 -17.27 -0.11 10.28
CA SER A 84 -18.74 -0.24 10.28
C SER A 84 -19.16 -1.43 11.11
N THR A 85 -20.30 -1.30 11.81
CA THR A 85 -20.98 -2.39 12.53
C THR A 85 -22.46 -2.37 12.17
N ALA A 86 -23.21 -3.42 12.55
CA ALA A 86 -24.66 -3.49 12.29
C ALA A 86 -25.42 -2.27 12.86
N ASP A 87 -24.96 -1.77 14.02
CA ASP A 87 -25.65 -0.70 14.74
C ASP A 87 -25.07 0.70 14.47
N LYS A 88 -23.89 0.78 13.83
CA LYS A 88 -23.19 2.05 13.60
C LYS A 88 -22.41 2.03 12.28
N PRO A 89 -22.77 2.90 11.32
CA PRO A 89 -21.99 3.06 10.10
C PRO A 89 -20.61 3.63 10.42
N ALA A 90 -19.65 3.42 9.52
CA ALA A 90 -18.33 4.04 9.62
C ALA A 90 -18.45 5.58 9.58
N ALA A 91 -17.66 6.25 10.41
CA ALA A 91 -17.63 7.72 10.45
C ALA A 91 -16.75 8.32 9.34
N ALA A 92 -15.88 7.51 8.75
CA ALA A 92 -15.02 7.88 7.63
C ALA A 92 -14.92 6.72 6.63
N HIS A 93 -14.70 7.05 5.35
CA HIS A 93 -14.56 6.06 4.27
C HIS A 93 -13.15 5.45 4.21
N ALA A 94 -12.11 6.21 4.58
CA ALA A 94 -10.74 5.75 4.59
C ALA A 94 -9.95 6.29 5.79
N CYS A 95 -8.90 5.58 6.18
CA CYS A 95 -7.93 5.97 7.21
C CYS A 95 -6.52 6.10 6.59
N VAL A 96 -5.80 7.16 6.95
CA VAL A 96 -4.39 7.35 6.54
C VAL A 96 -3.52 7.54 7.77
N SER A 97 -2.40 6.82 7.83
CA SER A 97 -1.39 6.94 8.90
C SER A 97 0.04 6.84 8.34
N ALA A 98 0.95 7.66 8.86
CA ALA A 98 2.39 7.53 8.63
C ALA A 98 3.10 6.73 9.73
N GLY A 99 2.40 6.27 10.76
CA GLY A 99 2.98 5.60 11.93
C GLY A 99 3.63 4.25 11.62
N ASN A 100 4.07 3.55 12.67
CA ASN A 100 4.72 2.25 12.59
C ASN A 100 3.91 1.24 11.75
N THR A 101 4.51 0.66 10.72
CA THR A 101 3.83 -0.20 9.74
C THR A 101 3.30 -1.48 10.39
N GLY A 102 4.11 -2.13 11.23
CA GLY A 102 3.70 -3.35 11.92
C GLY A 102 2.52 -3.11 12.87
N ALA A 103 2.55 -2.00 13.61
CA ALA A 103 1.46 -1.60 14.48
C ALA A 103 0.18 -1.27 13.70
N LEU A 104 0.30 -0.52 12.58
CA LEU A 104 -0.83 -0.18 11.72
C LEU A 104 -1.51 -1.44 11.18
N MET A 105 -0.73 -2.37 10.63
CA MET A 105 -1.25 -3.63 10.08
C MET A 105 -1.93 -4.48 11.14
N ALA A 106 -1.30 -4.63 12.30
CA ALA A 106 -1.84 -5.43 13.39
C ALA A 106 -3.13 -4.82 13.96
N LEU A 107 -3.16 -3.50 14.20
CA LEU A 107 -4.35 -2.77 14.66
C LEU A 107 -5.47 -2.83 13.61
N ALA A 108 -5.15 -2.60 12.34
CA ALA A 108 -6.14 -2.64 11.27
C ALA A 108 -6.77 -4.03 11.14
N ARG A 109 -5.97 -5.10 11.14
CA ARG A 109 -6.47 -6.48 11.12
C ARG A 109 -7.31 -6.81 12.36
N TYR A 110 -6.88 -6.36 13.54
CA TYR A 110 -7.60 -6.61 14.79
C TYR A 110 -8.97 -5.92 14.81
N LEU A 111 -9.03 -4.63 14.42
CA LEU A 111 -10.23 -3.80 14.53
C LEU A 111 -11.23 -4.05 13.38
N LEU A 112 -10.74 -4.15 12.15
CA LEU A 112 -11.58 -4.19 10.95
C LEU A 112 -11.90 -5.61 10.49
N LYS A 113 -11.02 -6.59 10.79
CA LYS A 113 -11.09 -7.96 10.25
C LYS A 113 -10.91 -7.98 8.73
N THR A 114 -10.74 -9.17 8.16
CA THR A 114 -10.70 -9.36 6.71
C THR A 114 -12.11 -9.42 6.11
N VAL A 115 -12.20 -9.05 4.85
CA VAL A 115 -13.38 -9.30 4.01
C VAL A 115 -13.61 -10.80 3.92
N GLU A 116 -14.86 -11.22 3.80
CA GLU A 116 -15.20 -12.63 3.65
C GLU A 116 -14.53 -13.21 2.39
N GLY A 117 -13.91 -14.36 2.54
CA GLY A 117 -13.14 -15.00 1.48
C GLY A 117 -11.70 -14.48 1.30
N ILE A 118 -11.26 -13.52 2.10
CA ILE A 118 -9.86 -13.09 2.15
C ILE A 118 -9.21 -13.62 3.42
N ASP A 119 -8.17 -14.43 3.24
CA ASP A 119 -7.44 -15.05 4.35
C ASP A 119 -6.51 -14.06 5.04
N ARG A 120 -5.82 -13.23 4.25
CA ARG A 120 -4.83 -12.26 4.74
C ARG A 120 -4.92 -10.93 3.99
N PRO A 121 -4.78 -9.78 4.67
CA PRO A 121 -4.63 -8.50 4.01
C PRO A 121 -3.27 -8.43 3.31
N ALA A 122 -3.18 -7.63 2.24
CA ALA A 122 -1.94 -7.38 1.51
C ALA A 122 -1.61 -5.89 1.46
N LEU A 123 -0.32 -5.56 1.49
CA LEU A 123 0.16 -4.19 1.32
C LEU A 123 0.48 -3.94 -0.15
N ALA A 124 -0.26 -3.00 -0.77
CA ALA A 124 -0.09 -2.61 -2.16
C ALA A 124 0.54 -1.22 -2.28
N THR A 125 1.57 -1.08 -3.11
CA THR A 125 2.07 0.25 -3.52
C THR A 125 2.41 0.27 -5.00
N VAL A 126 2.75 1.43 -5.52
CA VAL A 126 3.15 1.61 -6.91
C VAL A 126 4.64 1.87 -7.02
N MET A 127 5.26 1.35 -8.06
CA MET A 127 6.65 1.61 -8.44
C MET A 127 6.69 2.27 -9.82
N PRO A 128 7.52 3.31 -10.01
CA PRO A 128 7.64 3.98 -11.32
C PRO A 128 8.17 3.02 -12.37
N ASN A 129 7.68 3.14 -13.60
CA ASN A 129 8.17 2.40 -14.74
C ASN A 129 8.67 3.32 -15.87
N GLN A 130 9.32 2.73 -16.87
CA GLN A 130 9.96 3.48 -17.96
C GLN A 130 8.96 4.14 -18.95
N HIS A 131 7.67 3.81 -18.85
CA HIS A 131 6.61 4.38 -19.70
C HIS A 131 5.94 5.63 -19.10
N ASP A 132 6.62 6.34 -18.20
CA ASP A 132 6.05 7.48 -17.45
C ASP A 132 4.81 7.13 -16.61
N GLY A 133 4.60 5.85 -16.34
CA GLY A 133 3.55 5.30 -15.52
C GLY A 133 4.11 4.62 -14.27
N PHE A 134 3.34 3.70 -13.75
CA PHE A 134 3.72 2.90 -12.59
C PHE A 134 3.19 1.48 -12.71
N THR A 135 3.85 0.58 -11.99
CA THR A 135 3.43 -0.81 -11.80
C THR A 135 3.01 -0.98 -10.35
N THR A 136 1.81 -1.51 -10.11
CA THR A 136 1.30 -1.78 -8.76
C THR A 136 1.85 -3.11 -8.28
N MET A 137 2.48 -3.12 -7.11
CA MET A 137 3.01 -4.35 -6.50
C MET A 137 2.20 -4.76 -5.26
N LEU A 138 1.98 -6.06 -5.11
CA LEU A 138 1.41 -6.76 -3.97
C LEU A 138 2.14 -8.10 -3.76
N ASP A 139 2.51 -8.51 -2.59
CA ASP A 139 2.48 -7.91 -1.26
C ASP A 139 3.85 -7.29 -0.95
N LEU A 140 3.89 -6.26 -0.11
CA LEU A 140 5.12 -5.53 0.20
C LEU A 140 5.50 -5.60 1.69
N GLY A 141 5.26 -6.77 2.29
CA GLY A 141 5.69 -7.05 3.66
C GLY A 141 4.57 -7.27 4.68
N ALA A 142 3.32 -7.42 4.22
CA ALA A 142 2.25 -7.83 5.12
C ALA A 142 2.31 -9.33 5.46
N ASN A 143 2.78 -10.16 4.51
CA ASN A 143 2.82 -11.61 4.68
C ASN A 143 4.15 -12.16 4.16
N VAL A 144 4.99 -12.64 5.07
CA VAL A 144 6.30 -13.19 4.73
C VAL A 144 6.15 -14.51 3.94
N ASP A 145 5.24 -15.37 4.39
CA ASP A 145 4.92 -16.64 3.74
C ASP A 145 3.53 -16.59 3.13
N CYS A 146 3.42 -16.93 1.85
CA CYS A 146 2.16 -16.96 1.13
C CYS A 146 1.87 -18.34 0.53
N THR A 147 0.61 -18.74 0.54
CA THR A 147 0.13 -19.87 -0.23
C THR A 147 -0.24 -19.44 -1.65
N ALA A 148 -0.44 -20.38 -2.56
CA ALA A 148 -0.93 -20.10 -3.91
C ALA A 148 -2.29 -19.37 -3.89
N GLN A 149 -3.15 -19.72 -2.93
CA GLN A 149 -4.45 -19.07 -2.74
C GLN A 149 -4.30 -17.61 -2.31
N HIS A 150 -3.34 -17.28 -1.42
CA HIS A 150 -3.06 -15.89 -1.06
C HIS A 150 -2.66 -15.06 -2.28
N LEU A 151 -1.78 -15.60 -3.16
CA LEU A 151 -1.33 -14.90 -4.37
C LEU A 151 -2.49 -14.66 -5.35
N LEU A 152 -3.42 -15.61 -5.50
CA LEU A 152 -4.66 -15.42 -6.26
C LEU A 152 -5.51 -14.28 -5.65
N GLN A 153 -5.74 -14.30 -4.34
CA GLN A 153 -6.50 -13.24 -3.65
C GLN A 153 -5.84 -11.88 -3.82
N PHE A 154 -4.51 -11.80 -3.76
CA PHE A 154 -3.75 -10.56 -4.00
C PHE A 154 -3.95 -10.05 -5.43
N ALA A 155 -3.94 -10.94 -6.43
CA ALA A 155 -4.20 -10.59 -7.81
C ALA A 155 -5.59 -9.97 -8.01
N VAL A 156 -6.62 -10.58 -7.41
CA VAL A 156 -8.00 -10.07 -7.46
C VAL A 156 -8.12 -8.71 -6.78
N MET A 157 -7.55 -8.57 -5.57
CA MET A 157 -7.55 -7.30 -4.84
C MET A 157 -6.77 -6.20 -5.58
N GLY A 158 -5.63 -6.54 -6.19
CA GLY A 158 -4.84 -5.63 -7.01
C GLY A 158 -5.61 -5.17 -8.26
N SER A 159 -6.31 -6.07 -8.91
CA SER A 159 -7.17 -5.73 -10.07
C SER A 159 -8.28 -4.76 -9.69
N ALA A 160 -8.92 -4.97 -8.53
CA ALA A 160 -9.93 -4.04 -8.01
C ALA A 160 -9.34 -2.66 -7.71
N LEU A 161 -8.15 -2.62 -7.10
CA LEU A 161 -7.45 -1.37 -6.76
C LEU A 161 -7.13 -0.56 -8.02
N VAL A 162 -6.44 -1.16 -8.98
CA VAL A 162 -6.02 -0.48 -10.22
C VAL A 162 -7.22 -0.07 -11.06
N SER A 163 -8.25 -0.91 -11.12
CA SER A 163 -9.50 -0.55 -11.80
C SER A 163 -10.22 0.64 -11.13
N ALA A 164 -10.23 0.70 -9.80
CA ALA A 164 -10.90 1.78 -9.08
C ALA A 164 -10.11 3.10 -9.11
N VAL A 165 -8.80 3.06 -8.86
CA VAL A 165 -7.98 4.26 -8.65
C VAL A 165 -7.40 4.80 -9.95
N ASP A 166 -6.96 3.89 -10.84
CA ASP A 166 -6.28 4.27 -12.09
C ASP A 166 -7.21 4.23 -13.31
N GLY A 167 -8.48 3.82 -13.12
CA GLY A 167 -9.50 3.80 -14.16
C GLY A 167 -9.25 2.77 -15.28
N LYS A 168 -8.42 1.74 -15.02
CA LYS A 168 -8.17 0.65 -15.98
C LYS A 168 -9.20 -0.47 -15.81
N PRO A 169 -10.10 -0.71 -16.77
CA PRO A 169 -11.19 -1.69 -16.59
C PRO A 169 -10.71 -3.14 -16.45
N SER A 170 -9.60 -3.48 -17.09
CA SER A 170 -9.03 -4.85 -17.10
C SER A 170 -7.50 -4.78 -16.98
N PRO A 171 -6.98 -4.42 -15.78
CA PRO A 171 -5.54 -4.31 -15.60
C PRO A 171 -4.86 -5.68 -15.72
N SER A 172 -3.70 -5.71 -16.37
CA SER A 172 -2.90 -6.91 -16.53
C SER A 172 -2.19 -7.28 -15.23
N VAL A 173 -2.16 -8.58 -14.91
CA VAL A 173 -1.55 -9.13 -13.69
C VAL A 173 -0.40 -10.05 -14.05
N GLY A 174 0.81 -9.74 -13.58
CA GLY A 174 1.98 -10.61 -13.63
C GLY A 174 2.22 -11.32 -12.29
N LEU A 175 2.66 -12.56 -12.33
CA LEU A 175 3.14 -13.29 -11.16
C LEU A 175 4.67 -13.22 -11.12
N LEU A 176 5.22 -12.60 -10.07
CA LEU A 176 6.67 -12.47 -9.93
C LEU A 176 7.34 -13.83 -9.78
N ASN A 177 8.34 -14.08 -10.62
CA ASN A 177 9.05 -15.36 -10.70
C ASN A 177 10.52 -15.12 -11.07
N ILE A 178 11.31 -16.19 -11.09
CA ILE A 178 12.72 -16.21 -11.50
C ILE A 178 12.92 -16.46 -13.02
N GLY A 179 11.86 -16.44 -13.79
CA GLY A 179 11.82 -16.63 -15.25
C GLY A 179 10.38 -16.66 -15.74
N GLU A 180 10.17 -16.40 -17.03
CA GLU A 180 8.83 -16.31 -17.64
C GLU A 180 8.19 -17.70 -17.86
N GLU A 181 9.01 -18.77 -17.89
CA GLU A 181 8.54 -20.12 -18.20
C GLU A 181 7.67 -20.69 -17.05
N VAL A 182 6.61 -21.40 -17.44
CA VAL A 182 5.63 -21.98 -16.50
C VAL A 182 6.26 -22.99 -15.52
N ILE A 183 7.36 -23.64 -15.92
CA ILE A 183 8.05 -24.64 -15.11
C ILE A 183 8.97 -24.05 -14.03
N LYS A 184 9.26 -22.75 -14.10
CA LYS A 184 10.13 -22.06 -13.14
C LYS A 184 9.42 -21.74 -11.83
N GLY A 185 10.24 -21.51 -10.79
CA GLY A 185 9.79 -21.12 -9.47
C GLY A 185 9.48 -22.30 -8.53
N SER A 186 9.10 -21.93 -7.31
CA SER A 186 8.70 -22.90 -6.28
C SER A 186 7.34 -23.54 -6.61
N GLU A 187 7.00 -24.62 -5.92
CA GLU A 187 5.70 -25.29 -6.09
C GLU A 187 4.53 -24.32 -5.79
N VAL A 188 4.70 -23.43 -4.82
CA VAL A 188 3.70 -22.41 -4.51
C VAL A 188 3.48 -21.48 -5.71
N ILE A 189 4.56 -21.02 -6.36
CA ILE A 189 4.48 -20.14 -7.53
C ILE A 189 3.85 -20.86 -8.73
N LYS A 190 4.24 -22.10 -8.99
CA LYS A 190 3.63 -22.92 -10.07
C LYS A 190 2.14 -23.08 -9.85
N ARG A 191 1.75 -23.46 -8.61
CA ARG A 191 0.34 -23.60 -8.25
C ARG A 191 -0.43 -22.28 -8.32
N ALA A 192 0.15 -21.17 -7.90
CA ALA A 192 -0.43 -19.84 -8.06
C ALA A 192 -0.64 -19.49 -9.55
N GLY A 193 0.33 -19.77 -10.41
CA GLY A 193 0.23 -19.57 -11.85
C GLY A 193 -0.92 -20.41 -12.48
N GLU A 194 -1.16 -21.62 -11.99
CA GLU A 194 -2.32 -22.43 -12.42
C GLU A 194 -3.65 -21.80 -12.01
N LEU A 195 -3.76 -21.36 -10.75
CA LEU A 195 -4.98 -20.70 -10.25
C LEU A 195 -5.26 -19.39 -10.98
N LEU A 196 -4.22 -18.60 -11.25
CA LEU A 196 -4.34 -17.34 -11.99
C LEU A 196 -4.76 -17.54 -13.45
N ARG A 197 -4.26 -18.60 -14.14
CA ARG A 197 -4.73 -18.97 -15.47
C ARG A 197 -6.19 -19.38 -15.46
N GLN A 198 -6.61 -20.22 -14.51
CA GLN A 198 -8.02 -20.60 -14.36
C GLN A 198 -8.92 -19.38 -14.10
N ALA A 199 -8.46 -18.42 -13.28
CA ALA A 199 -9.18 -17.16 -13.06
C ALA A 199 -9.27 -16.32 -14.33
N HIS A 200 -8.21 -16.27 -15.13
CA HIS A 200 -8.18 -15.58 -16.42
C HIS A 200 -9.17 -16.19 -17.42
N GLU A 201 -9.15 -17.52 -17.60
CA GLU A 201 -10.04 -18.27 -18.48
C GLU A 201 -11.53 -18.05 -18.13
N ARG A 202 -11.83 -17.76 -16.87
CA ARG A 202 -13.18 -17.44 -16.38
C ARG A 202 -13.51 -15.94 -16.41
N GLY A 203 -12.60 -15.12 -16.92
CA GLY A 203 -12.80 -13.67 -17.03
C GLY A 203 -12.77 -12.90 -15.71
N LEU A 204 -12.24 -13.50 -14.63
CA LEU A 204 -12.17 -12.88 -13.30
C LEU A 204 -11.03 -11.88 -13.18
N ILE A 205 -9.91 -12.16 -13.85
CA ILE A 205 -8.72 -11.30 -13.92
C ILE A 205 -8.11 -11.35 -15.32
N ASN A 206 -7.26 -10.39 -15.65
CA ASN A 206 -6.46 -10.39 -16.86
C ASN A 206 -5.03 -10.85 -16.54
N PHE A 207 -4.80 -12.17 -16.45
CA PHE A 207 -3.49 -12.72 -16.13
C PHE A 207 -2.56 -12.67 -17.33
N TYR A 208 -1.45 -11.95 -17.22
CA TYR A 208 -0.40 -11.82 -18.24
C TYR A 208 0.49 -13.08 -18.31
N GLY A 209 0.87 -13.61 -17.14
CA GLY A 209 1.83 -14.72 -17.01
C GLY A 209 2.85 -14.46 -15.92
N ASN A 210 3.96 -15.24 -15.93
CA ASN A 210 5.08 -14.98 -15.06
C ASN A 210 5.85 -13.75 -15.56
N VAL A 211 6.39 -12.96 -14.62
CA VAL A 211 7.22 -11.78 -14.87
C VAL A 211 8.46 -11.82 -13.97
N GLU A 212 9.55 -11.22 -14.43
CA GLU A 212 10.78 -11.10 -13.66
C GLU A 212 10.88 -9.74 -12.96
N GLY A 213 11.84 -9.59 -12.03
CA GLY A 213 12.02 -8.35 -11.28
C GLY A 213 12.30 -7.10 -12.12
N ASN A 214 12.90 -7.24 -13.30
CA ASN A 214 13.13 -6.15 -14.24
C ASN A 214 11.84 -5.67 -14.92
N ASP A 215 10.85 -6.55 -15.07
CA ASP A 215 9.58 -6.24 -15.71
C ASP A 215 8.72 -5.26 -14.90
N ILE A 216 8.94 -5.19 -13.58
CA ILE A 216 8.36 -4.18 -12.71
C ILE A 216 8.65 -2.78 -13.26
N PHE A 217 9.93 -2.53 -13.61
CA PHE A 217 10.40 -1.23 -14.11
C PHE A 217 10.18 -1.04 -15.61
N LYS A 218 10.05 -2.13 -16.38
CA LYS A 218 9.62 -2.05 -17.79
C LYS A 218 8.13 -1.71 -17.90
N GLY A 219 7.30 -2.04 -16.89
CA GLY A 219 5.86 -1.89 -16.96
C GLY A 219 5.22 -2.94 -17.89
N THR A 220 5.76 -4.18 -17.88
CA THR A 220 5.28 -5.32 -18.70
C THR A 220 3.84 -5.69 -18.31
N SER A 221 3.49 -5.55 -17.03
CA SER A 221 2.13 -5.68 -16.53
C SER A 221 1.76 -4.51 -15.61
N ASP A 222 0.46 -4.25 -15.46
CA ASP A 222 -0.04 -3.17 -14.58
C ASP A 222 0.14 -3.50 -13.10
N ILE A 223 0.06 -4.80 -12.80
CA ILE A 223 0.13 -5.34 -11.45
C ILE A 223 1.15 -6.47 -11.43
N VAL A 224 1.99 -6.51 -10.39
CA VAL A 224 2.90 -7.62 -10.10
C VAL A 224 2.59 -8.15 -8.71
N VAL A 225 2.30 -9.46 -8.63
CA VAL A 225 1.96 -10.16 -7.39
C VAL A 225 3.12 -11.02 -6.93
N CYS A 226 3.45 -10.94 -5.64
CA CYS A 226 4.48 -11.73 -4.97
C CYS A 226 4.12 -11.95 -3.49
N ASP A 227 4.90 -12.75 -2.78
CA ASP A 227 4.86 -12.75 -1.31
C ASP A 227 5.50 -11.48 -0.74
N GLY A 228 5.19 -11.19 0.52
CA GLY A 228 5.64 -9.95 1.16
C GLY A 228 7.13 -9.91 1.46
N PHE A 229 7.82 -11.06 1.58
CA PHE A 229 9.27 -11.07 1.74
C PHE A 229 9.96 -10.59 0.47
N VAL A 230 9.64 -11.22 -0.66
CA VAL A 230 10.19 -10.85 -1.97
C VAL A 230 9.81 -9.42 -2.33
N GLY A 231 8.56 -9.04 -2.13
CA GLY A 231 8.08 -7.69 -2.44
C GLY A 231 8.76 -6.61 -1.60
N ASN A 232 8.94 -6.83 -0.29
CA ASN A 232 9.65 -5.88 0.56
C ASN A 232 11.14 -5.76 0.21
N VAL A 233 11.80 -6.88 -0.10
CA VAL A 233 13.19 -6.87 -0.59
C VAL A 233 13.30 -6.09 -1.89
N ALA A 234 12.44 -6.34 -2.87
CA ALA A 234 12.41 -5.62 -4.14
C ALA A 234 12.22 -4.11 -3.93
N LEU A 235 11.25 -3.71 -3.10
CA LEU A 235 10.99 -2.31 -2.77
C LEU A 235 12.21 -1.65 -2.12
N LYS A 236 12.78 -2.25 -1.08
CA LYS A 236 13.92 -1.68 -0.35
C LYS A 236 15.19 -1.63 -1.20
N THR A 237 15.41 -2.60 -2.07
CA THR A 237 16.52 -2.59 -3.03
C THR A 237 16.35 -1.45 -4.04
N ALA A 238 15.15 -1.26 -4.57
CA ALA A 238 14.86 -0.17 -5.51
C ALA A 238 15.02 1.22 -4.85
N GLU A 239 14.49 1.40 -3.62
CA GLU A 239 14.66 2.63 -2.84
C GLU A 239 16.14 2.92 -2.57
N GLY A 240 16.91 1.91 -2.16
CA GLY A 240 18.34 2.04 -1.90
C GLY A 240 19.14 2.40 -3.15
N LEU A 241 18.83 1.76 -4.28
CA LEU A 241 19.48 2.02 -5.57
C LEU A 241 19.17 3.44 -6.07
N ALA A 242 17.93 3.87 -5.98
CA ALA A 242 17.53 5.23 -6.36
C ALA A 242 18.23 6.30 -5.49
N GLY A 243 18.33 6.07 -4.17
CA GLY A 243 19.07 6.92 -3.25
C GLY A 243 20.56 7.01 -3.57
N MET A 244 21.19 5.87 -3.91
CA MET A 244 22.59 5.80 -4.30
C MET A 244 22.85 6.61 -5.59
N PHE A 245 22.02 6.42 -6.63
CA PHE A 245 22.16 7.19 -7.87
C PHE A 245 21.98 8.69 -7.65
N ALA A 246 20.99 9.09 -6.85
CA ALA A 246 20.79 10.50 -6.50
C ALA A 246 22.02 11.10 -5.78
N SER A 247 22.65 10.33 -4.89
CA SER A 247 23.89 10.72 -4.21
C SER A 247 25.06 10.88 -5.19
N PHE A 248 25.26 9.92 -6.10
CA PHE A 248 26.34 10.01 -7.10
C PHE A 248 26.16 11.20 -8.04
N ILE A 249 24.95 11.42 -8.54
CA ILE A 249 24.65 12.59 -9.37
C ILE A 249 24.96 13.88 -8.61
N LYS A 250 24.51 13.98 -7.35
CA LYS A 250 24.80 15.15 -6.50
C LYS A 250 26.30 15.34 -6.31
N GLN A 251 27.06 14.30 -6.01
CA GLN A 251 28.52 14.37 -5.81
C GLN A 251 29.23 14.90 -7.06
N GLU A 252 28.92 14.37 -8.25
CA GLU A 252 29.55 14.79 -9.49
C GLU A 252 29.23 16.26 -9.84
N PHE A 253 27.98 16.67 -9.69
CA PHE A 253 27.60 18.06 -9.94
C PHE A 253 28.11 19.07 -8.90
N THR A 254 28.49 18.62 -7.70
CA THR A 254 29.02 19.51 -6.65
C THR A 254 30.54 19.47 -6.52
N ARG A 255 31.26 18.67 -7.34
CA ARG A 255 32.68 18.37 -7.23
C ARG A 255 33.59 19.60 -7.33
N ASN A 256 33.28 20.52 -8.24
CA ASN A 256 34.03 21.75 -8.44
C ASN A 256 33.15 22.88 -8.98
N ILE A 257 33.73 24.09 -9.14
CA ILE A 257 32.96 25.26 -9.58
C ILE A 257 32.40 25.11 -11.00
N LEU A 258 33.16 24.45 -11.89
CA LEU A 258 32.75 24.23 -13.28
C LEU A 258 31.54 23.27 -13.34
N THR A 259 31.57 22.15 -12.62
CA THR A 259 30.43 21.21 -12.56
C THR A 259 29.20 21.83 -11.91
N LYS A 260 29.37 22.75 -10.93
CA LYS A 260 28.25 23.52 -10.36
C LYS A 260 27.61 24.46 -11.39
N MET A 261 28.41 25.10 -12.24
CA MET A 261 27.89 25.94 -13.34
C MET A 261 27.13 25.08 -14.36
N VAL A 262 27.68 23.92 -14.72
CA VAL A 262 26.98 22.95 -15.60
C VAL A 262 25.67 22.48 -14.96
N ALA A 263 25.65 22.19 -13.65
CA ALA A 263 24.43 21.85 -12.93
C ALA A 263 23.36 22.94 -13.01
N LEU A 264 23.75 24.21 -12.93
CA LEU A 264 22.81 25.33 -13.03
C LEU A 264 22.13 25.37 -14.41
N VAL A 265 22.87 25.16 -15.49
CA VAL A 265 22.32 25.06 -16.85
C VAL A 265 21.45 23.82 -17.02
N ALA A 266 21.87 22.68 -16.44
CA ALA A 266 21.16 21.42 -16.50
C ALA A 266 19.95 21.34 -15.55
N MET A 267 19.74 22.31 -14.67
CA MET A 267 18.70 22.29 -13.64
C MET A 267 17.29 21.95 -14.14
N PRO A 268 16.81 22.47 -15.30
CA PRO A 268 15.50 22.09 -15.84
C PRO A 268 15.39 20.59 -16.16
N VAL A 269 16.45 19.99 -16.68
CA VAL A 269 16.52 18.56 -17.01
C VAL A 269 16.57 17.72 -15.73
N LEU A 270 17.43 18.11 -14.78
CA LEU A 270 17.57 17.46 -13.47
C LEU A 270 16.25 17.49 -12.69
N ASN A 271 15.53 18.61 -12.73
CA ASN A 271 14.23 18.73 -12.07
C ASN A 271 13.13 17.87 -12.73
N ARG A 272 13.17 17.66 -14.06
CA ARG A 272 12.28 16.71 -14.73
C ARG A 272 12.59 15.29 -14.31
N PHE A 273 13.88 14.91 -14.34
CA PHE A 273 14.32 13.58 -13.91
C PHE A 273 13.93 13.34 -12.44
N LYS A 274 14.26 14.29 -11.54
CA LYS A 274 13.88 14.19 -10.12
C LYS A 274 12.38 13.95 -9.93
N ARG A 275 11.53 14.64 -10.69
CA ARG A 275 10.07 14.46 -10.62
C ARG A 275 9.62 13.08 -11.04
N ARG A 276 10.29 12.42 -11.99
CA ARG A 276 9.96 11.05 -12.44
C ARG A 276 10.31 10.00 -11.39
N VAL A 277 11.44 10.16 -10.71
CA VAL A 277 11.93 9.19 -9.72
C VAL A 277 11.57 9.58 -8.27
N ASP A 278 10.79 10.63 -8.08
CA ASP A 278 10.42 11.13 -6.76
C ASP A 278 9.43 10.19 -6.07
N HIS A 279 9.96 9.37 -5.17
CA HIS A 279 9.19 8.39 -4.40
C HIS A 279 8.01 9.00 -3.61
N ARG A 280 8.04 10.31 -3.31
CA ARG A 280 6.94 11.01 -2.64
C ARG A 280 5.65 10.98 -3.45
N ARG A 281 5.75 10.95 -4.78
CA ARG A 281 4.61 10.86 -5.71
C ARG A 281 3.94 9.48 -5.72
N TYR A 282 4.59 8.50 -5.12
CA TYR A 282 4.13 7.11 -5.03
C TYR A 282 3.77 6.71 -3.60
N SER A 283 3.69 7.69 -2.68
CA SER A 283 3.29 7.49 -1.29
C SER A 283 1.83 7.05 -1.18
N GLY A 284 1.49 6.36 -0.10
CA GLY A 284 0.13 5.89 0.15
C GLY A 284 -0.08 4.43 -0.27
N ALA A 285 0.65 3.51 0.38
CA ALA A 285 0.42 2.08 0.24
C ALA A 285 -0.96 1.71 0.81
N ALA A 286 -1.75 0.97 0.04
CA ALA A 286 -3.07 0.51 0.46
C ALA A 286 -2.96 -0.83 1.19
N LEU A 287 -3.56 -0.95 2.37
CA LEU A 287 -3.73 -2.23 3.07
C LEU A 287 -5.06 -2.84 2.64
N LEU A 288 -5.00 -3.71 1.64
CA LEU A 288 -6.16 -4.32 1.00
C LEU A 288 -6.67 -5.54 1.75
N GLY A 289 -7.93 -5.89 1.54
CA GLY A 289 -8.54 -7.10 2.09
C GLY A 289 -9.15 -6.95 3.48
N LEU A 290 -9.21 -5.75 4.03
CA LEU A 290 -9.88 -5.43 5.28
C LEU A 290 -11.29 -4.87 5.05
N ARG A 291 -12.16 -4.97 6.05
CA ARG A 291 -13.52 -4.38 6.04
C ARG A 291 -13.52 -2.86 6.23
N GLY A 292 -12.48 -2.17 5.78
CA GLY A 292 -12.32 -0.73 5.81
C GLY A 292 -11.03 -0.33 5.11
N LEU A 293 -11.00 0.83 4.48
CA LEU A 293 -9.85 1.30 3.73
C LEU A 293 -8.79 1.90 4.65
N VAL A 294 -7.59 1.35 4.63
CA VAL A 294 -6.44 1.85 5.39
C VAL A 294 -5.27 2.08 4.46
N PHE A 295 -4.68 3.28 4.55
CA PHE A 295 -3.54 3.68 3.75
C PHE A 295 -2.35 4.02 4.65
N LYS A 296 -1.17 3.59 4.21
CA LYS A 296 0.10 3.81 4.90
C LYS A 296 0.94 4.82 4.11
N SER A 297 1.27 5.94 4.73
CA SER A 297 2.33 6.83 4.26
C SER A 297 3.68 6.44 4.89
N HIS A 298 4.81 6.77 4.27
CA HIS A 298 6.12 6.47 4.85
C HIS A 298 6.34 7.20 6.16
N GLY A 299 7.05 6.62 7.13
CA GLY A 299 7.30 7.23 8.44
C GLY A 299 8.01 8.59 8.35
N SER A 300 8.98 8.71 7.45
CA SER A 300 9.73 9.94 7.18
C SER A 300 9.11 10.84 6.09
N SER A 301 7.82 10.65 5.76
CA SER A 301 7.12 11.47 4.76
C SER A 301 7.17 12.95 5.10
N ASP A 302 7.40 13.76 4.07
CA ASP A 302 7.12 15.21 4.13
C ASP A 302 5.64 15.50 3.80
N ALA A 303 5.25 16.77 3.83
CA ALA A 303 3.86 17.16 3.59
C ALA A 303 3.35 16.75 2.20
N LEU A 304 4.19 16.81 1.17
CA LEU A 304 3.82 16.39 -0.18
C LEU A 304 3.55 14.88 -0.26
N ALA A 305 4.42 14.06 0.33
CA ALA A 305 4.23 12.62 0.34
C ALA A 305 2.97 12.22 1.11
N PHE A 306 2.69 12.90 2.23
CA PHE A 306 1.48 12.63 3.00
C PHE A 306 0.21 13.10 2.29
N GLU A 307 0.26 14.25 1.59
CA GLU A 307 -0.83 14.74 0.72
C GLU A 307 -1.15 13.73 -0.39
N VAL A 308 -0.14 13.16 -1.03
CA VAL A 308 -0.34 12.11 -2.06
C VAL A 308 -1.04 10.89 -1.45
N ALA A 309 -0.64 10.46 -0.26
CA ALA A 309 -1.29 9.34 0.43
C ALA A 309 -2.76 9.64 0.76
N LEU A 310 -3.08 10.87 1.19
CA LEU A 310 -4.45 11.31 1.43
C LEU A 310 -5.29 11.33 0.15
N ASN A 311 -4.74 11.84 -0.96
CA ASN A 311 -5.44 11.86 -2.25
C ASN A 311 -5.72 10.44 -2.75
N ARG A 312 -4.76 9.50 -2.65
CA ARG A 312 -4.99 8.09 -2.99
C ARG A 312 -6.10 7.45 -2.15
N ALA A 313 -6.12 7.75 -0.85
CA ALA A 313 -7.19 7.27 0.02
C ALA A 313 -8.55 7.87 -0.34
N TYR A 314 -8.59 9.16 -0.72
CA TYR A 314 -9.78 9.84 -1.20
C TYR A 314 -10.30 9.23 -2.51
N ASP A 315 -9.43 9.02 -3.50
CA ASP A 315 -9.78 8.42 -4.78
C ASP A 315 -10.30 6.99 -4.61
N ALA A 316 -9.65 6.19 -3.77
CA ALA A 316 -10.10 4.83 -3.45
C ALA A 316 -11.50 4.82 -2.81
N ALA A 317 -11.77 5.74 -1.88
CA ALA A 317 -13.08 5.87 -1.27
C ALA A 317 -14.14 6.35 -2.28
N ARG A 318 -13.82 7.39 -3.07
CA ARG A 318 -14.71 7.96 -4.09
C ARG A 318 -15.11 6.92 -5.14
N HIS A 319 -14.18 6.04 -5.54
CA HIS A 319 -14.42 4.99 -6.53
C HIS A 319 -14.87 3.66 -5.92
N ARG A 320 -15.27 3.67 -4.63
CA ARG A 320 -15.88 2.53 -3.95
C ARG A 320 -15.00 1.27 -3.97
N LEU A 321 -13.69 1.45 -3.70
CA LEU A 321 -12.73 0.35 -3.75
C LEU A 321 -13.13 -0.83 -2.85
N LEU A 322 -13.65 -0.56 -1.65
CA LEU A 322 -14.01 -1.61 -0.69
C LEU A 322 -15.08 -2.55 -1.26
N GLU A 323 -16.14 -1.99 -1.85
CA GLU A 323 -17.23 -2.74 -2.47
C GLU A 323 -16.73 -3.52 -3.68
N ARG A 324 -15.89 -2.92 -4.53
CA ARG A 324 -15.30 -3.61 -5.69
C ARG A 324 -14.45 -4.82 -5.29
N VAL A 325 -13.63 -4.68 -4.23
CA VAL A 325 -12.85 -5.80 -3.69
C VAL A 325 -13.80 -6.91 -3.20
N HIS A 326 -14.83 -6.56 -2.46
CA HIS A 326 -15.82 -7.51 -1.96
C HIS A 326 -16.49 -8.28 -3.11
N ASP A 327 -17.00 -7.57 -4.12
CA ASP A 327 -17.74 -8.16 -5.24
C ASP A 327 -16.84 -9.09 -6.08
N GLN A 328 -15.59 -8.67 -6.36
CA GLN A 328 -14.65 -9.48 -7.13
C GLN A 328 -14.19 -10.73 -6.37
N ILE A 329 -13.95 -10.65 -5.06
CA ILE A 329 -13.61 -11.81 -4.23
C ILE A 329 -14.81 -12.77 -4.17
N ALA A 330 -16.03 -12.28 -3.97
CA ALA A 330 -17.22 -13.10 -3.95
C ALA A 330 -17.40 -13.86 -5.29
N ALA A 331 -17.22 -13.18 -6.42
CA ALA A 331 -17.26 -13.81 -7.75
C ALA A 331 -16.16 -14.87 -7.91
N THR A 332 -14.96 -14.62 -7.39
CA THR A 332 -13.84 -15.57 -7.45
C THR A 332 -14.12 -16.83 -6.64
N LEU A 333 -14.65 -16.69 -5.43
CA LEU A 333 -15.00 -17.84 -4.56
C LEU A 333 -16.07 -18.75 -5.18
N VAL A 334 -17.09 -18.15 -5.82
CA VAL A 334 -18.13 -18.93 -6.51
C VAL A 334 -17.56 -19.66 -7.72
N SER A 335 -16.65 -19.03 -8.45
CA SER A 335 -16.10 -19.56 -9.70
C SER A 335 -14.95 -20.54 -9.48
N LEU A 336 -14.13 -20.31 -8.43
CA LEU A 336 -12.95 -21.12 -8.08
C LEU A 336 -13.08 -21.60 -6.62
N PRO A 337 -13.87 -22.65 -6.35
CA PRO A 337 -14.00 -23.17 -5.00
C PRO A 337 -12.62 -23.60 -4.47
N THR A 338 -12.34 -23.21 -3.23
CA THR A 338 -11.09 -23.51 -2.54
C THR A 338 -10.91 -25.03 -2.47
N THR A 339 -9.98 -25.57 -3.24
CA THR A 339 -9.49 -26.93 -2.99
C THR A 339 -8.66 -26.85 -1.71
N ALA A 340 -9.11 -27.52 -0.64
CA ALA A 340 -8.31 -27.65 0.58
C ALA A 340 -6.92 -28.17 0.17
N GLU A 341 -5.87 -27.43 0.55
CA GLU A 341 -4.51 -27.95 0.41
C GLU A 341 -4.44 -29.29 1.15
N PRO A 342 -3.85 -30.36 0.55
CA PRO A 342 -3.58 -31.56 1.30
C PRO A 342 -2.71 -31.16 2.51
N ALA A 343 -3.18 -31.50 3.71
CA ALA A 343 -2.46 -31.27 4.94
C ALA A 343 -1.00 -31.73 4.74
N ALA A 344 -0.04 -30.88 5.09
CA ALA A 344 1.38 -31.18 5.01
C ALA A 344 1.59 -32.59 5.58
N VAL A 345 2.13 -33.48 4.77
CA VAL A 345 2.48 -34.84 5.18
C VAL A 345 3.46 -34.68 6.34
N ALA A 346 3.00 -35.02 7.53
CA ALA A 346 3.86 -35.09 8.69
C ALA A 346 5.02 -36.03 8.32
N ASP A 347 6.22 -35.53 8.44
CA ASP A 347 7.47 -36.28 8.24
C ASP A 347 7.50 -37.47 9.21
N VAL A 348 7.18 -38.66 8.71
CA VAL A 348 7.37 -39.92 9.40
C VAL A 348 8.78 -40.39 9.07
N GLY A 349 9.75 -39.76 9.71
CA GLY A 349 11.15 -40.10 9.61
C GLY A 349 11.78 -40.33 10.97
N GLN A 350 11.34 -41.40 11.68
CA GLN A 350 12.16 -42.02 12.71
C GLN A 350 11.85 -43.53 12.77
N ALA A 351 12.74 -44.30 12.18
CA ALA A 351 13.10 -45.63 12.65
C ALA A 351 14.28 -46.17 11.83
N ALA A 352 15.44 -46.18 12.40
CA ALA A 352 16.46 -47.20 12.51
C ALA A 352 17.85 -46.57 12.69
#